data_8ac73ffdef2bc6d752c86c3ab1fa1417
#
_entry.id   8ac73ffdef2bc6d752c86c3ab1fa1417
#
_cell.length_a   1.000
_cell.length_b   1.000
_cell.length_c   1.000
_cell.angle_alpha   90.00
_cell.angle_beta   90.00
_cell.angle_gamma   90.00
#
_symmetry.space_group_name_H-M   'P 1'
#
loop_
_entity.id
_entity.type
_entity.pdbx_description
1 polymer ?
#
loop_
_entity_poly.entity_id
_entity_poly.type
_entity_poly.pdbx_seq_one_letter_code
_entity_poly.pdbx_strand_id
1 'polypeptide(L)'
;MYRLLSLLLSLLLSSTSLAATRFTYISPESEKDPRMTYDRELLRLALDKTRDTFGDYELQPAPPMTKARVRLSLELNSFTNLFAMDSYSSARDEKGLAYVRFPVHLGIVSYRICFVSPGQQAAMAQVHDLEGLRRFSFGQGKGWLDVEILRHAGLKVVEVDGYEMLFKMVARGRFDLLCRGASELRSELLTHKEIKGLKMDSSLLLYYPLPRVFYTNAANGEAMRRVEMGLQQAWQDGSLQALWRRSFGPAIAFAGLKQRRMLKLENPFLKGINFDYRPYFYNPMTDRFGEP
;
A
#
# COMPACT_ATOMS: atom_id res chain seq x y z
N MET A 1 -23.97 30.76 70.86
CA MET A 1 -24.10 29.44 70.22
C MET A 1 -24.23 29.69 68.71
N TYR A 2 -23.13 29.72 68.01
CA TYR A 2 -23.12 29.90 66.54
C TYR A 2 -22.84 28.53 65.91
N ARG A 3 -23.78 28.00 65.14
CA ARG A 3 -23.60 26.79 64.31
C ARG A 3 -22.92 27.20 63.02
N LEU A 4 -21.68 26.80 62.82
CA LEU A 4 -20.96 26.85 61.56
C LEU A 4 -21.54 25.80 60.61
N LEU A 5 -22.17 26.30 59.54
CA LEU A 5 -22.64 25.49 58.43
C LEU A 5 -21.47 25.34 57.44
N SER A 6 -20.76 24.19 57.48
CA SER A 6 -19.71 23.88 56.52
C SER A 6 -20.36 23.48 55.20
N LEU A 7 -20.31 24.35 54.20
CA LEU A 7 -20.68 24.04 52.82
C LEU A 7 -19.52 23.26 52.18
N LEU A 8 -19.63 21.95 52.10
CA LEU A 8 -18.75 21.10 51.25
C LEU A 8 -19.17 21.34 49.80
N LEU A 9 -18.42 22.17 49.11
CA LEU A 9 -18.50 22.34 47.66
C LEU A 9 -17.80 21.15 47.02
N SER A 10 -18.55 20.11 46.74
CA SER A 10 -18.07 18.95 45.96
C SER A 10 -17.82 19.41 44.51
N LEU A 11 -16.57 19.69 44.15
CA LEU A 11 -16.15 19.81 42.75
C LEU A 11 -16.37 18.46 42.06
N LEU A 12 -17.50 18.30 41.42
CA LEU A 12 -17.72 17.26 40.41
C LEU A 12 -16.79 17.58 39.22
N LEU A 13 -15.61 17.02 39.25
CA LEU A 13 -14.76 16.88 38.07
C LEU A 13 -15.55 16.01 37.08
N SER A 14 -16.39 16.63 36.27
CA SER A 14 -17.00 16.01 35.12
C SER A 14 -15.87 15.65 34.15
N SER A 15 -15.35 14.46 34.27
CA SER A 15 -14.52 13.86 33.24
C SER A 15 -15.40 13.78 31.99
N THR A 16 -15.28 14.77 31.13
CA THR A 16 -15.87 14.67 29.78
C THR A 16 -15.17 13.49 29.07
N SER A 17 -15.77 12.31 29.20
CA SER A 17 -15.39 11.19 28.35
C SER A 17 -15.65 11.63 26.91
N LEU A 18 -14.62 12.09 26.23
CA LEU A 18 -14.68 12.29 24.79
C LEU A 18 -15.07 10.97 24.17
N ALA A 19 -16.22 10.92 23.51
CA ALA A 19 -16.64 9.72 22.79
C ALA A 19 -15.52 9.29 21.84
N ALA A 20 -15.21 8.00 21.82
CA ALA A 20 -14.15 7.46 20.99
C ALA A 20 -14.36 7.82 19.53
N THR A 21 -13.35 8.41 18.90
CA THR A 21 -13.43 8.78 17.48
C THR A 21 -13.44 7.52 16.60
N ARG A 22 -14.46 7.40 15.75
CA ARG A 22 -14.58 6.26 14.85
C ARG A 22 -13.71 6.44 13.62
N PHE A 23 -12.97 5.36 13.25
CA PHE A 23 -12.21 5.21 12.03
C PHE A 23 -12.66 3.97 11.29
N THR A 24 -12.70 4.04 9.97
CA THR A 24 -13.08 2.90 9.12
C THR A 24 -11.88 2.48 8.26
N TYR A 25 -11.64 1.17 8.19
CA TYR A 25 -10.61 0.59 7.31
C TYR A 25 -11.25 -0.34 6.27
N ILE A 26 -10.53 -0.62 5.19
CA ILE A 26 -11.00 -1.50 4.12
C ILE A 26 -10.86 -2.96 4.54
N SER A 27 -11.95 -3.72 4.42
CA SER A 27 -11.95 -5.17 4.57
C SER A 27 -11.36 -5.86 3.35
N PRO A 28 -10.74 -7.05 3.51
CA PRO A 28 -10.35 -7.90 2.40
C PRO A 28 -11.54 -8.20 1.47
N GLU A 29 -11.29 -8.32 0.17
CA GLU A 29 -12.33 -8.72 -0.80
C GLU A 29 -12.78 -10.17 -0.59
N SER A 30 -11.92 -11.01 0.01
CA SER A 30 -12.22 -12.40 0.39
C SER A 30 -11.40 -12.80 1.62
N GLU A 31 -11.79 -13.87 2.32
CA GLU A 31 -11.05 -14.43 3.46
C GLU A 31 -9.61 -14.86 3.10
N LYS A 32 -9.34 -15.12 1.84
CA LYS A 32 -8.02 -15.53 1.33
C LYS A 32 -7.12 -14.37 0.93
N ASP A 33 -7.60 -13.11 1.04
CA ASP A 33 -6.83 -11.92 0.66
C ASP A 33 -6.00 -11.38 1.85
N PRO A 34 -4.69 -11.62 1.92
CA PRO A 34 -3.85 -11.19 3.03
C PRO A 34 -3.42 -9.71 2.94
N ARG A 35 -3.70 -9.03 1.82
CA ARG A 35 -3.14 -7.70 1.51
C ARG A 35 -3.52 -6.61 2.50
N MET A 36 -4.71 -6.70 3.12
CA MET A 36 -5.24 -5.65 3.99
C MET A 36 -4.77 -5.75 5.46
N THR A 37 -4.09 -6.84 5.85
CA THR A 37 -3.68 -7.05 7.25
C THR A 37 -2.67 -5.99 7.70
N TYR A 38 -1.63 -5.75 6.90
CA TYR A 38 -0.62 -4.74 7.20
C TYR A 38 -1.23 -3.33 7.29
N ASP A 39 -2.10 -2.97 6.34
CA ASP A 39 -2.70 -1.63 6.29
C ASP A 39 -3.55 -1.35 7.54
N ARG A 40 -4.32 -2.34 7.98
CA ARG A 40 -5.10 -2.26 9.22
C ARG A 40 -4.20 -2.13 10.46
N GLU A 41 -3.14 -2.94 10.56
CA GLU A 41 -2.20 -2.89 11.69
C GLU A 41 -1.44 -1.57 11.72
N LEU A 42 -1.07 -1.03 10.56
CA LEU A 42 -0.40 0.25 10.45
C LEU A 42 -1.33 1.41 10.86
N LEU A 43 -2.59 1.40 10.40
CA LEU A 43 -3.58 2.40 10.82
C LEU A 43 -3.80 2.33 12.33
N ARG A 44 -3.93 1.14 12.91
CA ARG A 44 -4.03 0.94 14.36
C ARG A 44 -2.81 1.50 15.08
N LEU A 45 -1.60 1.18 14.61
CA LEU A 45 -0.35 1.69 15.20
C LEU A 45 -0.34 3.22 15.24
N ALA A 46 -0.72 3.87 14.14
CA ALA A 46 -0.79 5.33 14.07
C ALA A 46 -1.81 5.91 15.06
N LEU A 47 -2.97 5.29 15.19
CA LEU A 47 -4.01 5.72 16.12
C LEU A 47 -3.61 5.49 17.58
N ASP A 48 -2.93 4.38 17.88
CA ASP A 48 -2.40 4.09 19.22
C ASP A 48 -1.35 5.11 19.65
N LYS A 49 -0.45 5.55 18.75
CA LYS A 49 0.57 6.57 19.01
C LYS A 49 -0.01 7.94 19.39
N THR A 50 -1.25 8.19 19.02
CA THR A 50 -1.89 9.51 19.18
C THR A 50 -3.01 9.53 20.21
N ARG A 51 -3.17 8.47 21.03
CA ARG A 51 -4.23 8.42 22.06
C ARG A 51 -4.13 9.56 23.06
N ASP A 52 -2.94 9.87 23.53
CA ASP A 52 -2.74 10.93 24.53
C ASP A 52 -3.12 12.32 23.99
N THR A 53 -3.01 12.53 22.68
CA THR A 53 -3.31 13.81 22.05
C THR A 53 -4.75 13.94 21.57
N PHE A 54 -5.32 12.84 21.02
CA PHE A 54 -6.63 12.85 20.35
C PHE A 54 -7.70 12.02 21.05
N GLY A 55 -7.38 11.40 22.20
CA GLY A 55 -8.29 10.52 22.92
C GLY A 55 -8.46 9.12 22.27
N ASP A 56 -9.39 8.35 22.81
CA ASP A 56 -9.68 6.99 22.35
C ASP A 56 -10.29 6.97 20.94
N TYR A 57 -10.22 5.78 20.32
CA TYR A 57 -10.78 5.55 19.01
C TYR A 57 -11.43 4.16 18.89
N GLU A 58 -12.35 4.03 17.95
CA GLU A 58 -12.89 2.76 17.47
C GLU A 58 -12.44 2.53 16.04
N LEU A 59 -11.90 1.34 15.75
CA LEU A 59 -11.47 0.96 14.41
C LEU A 59 -12.42 -0.11 13.86
N GLN A 60 -13.22 0.24 12.84
CA GLN A 60 -14.27 -0.59 12.29
C GLN A 60 -13.97 -1.00 10.84
N PRO A 61 -14.34 -2.23 10.42
CA PRO A 61 -14.23 -2.65 9.04
C PRO A 61 -15.34 -2.03 8.18
N ALA A 62 -15.01 -1.56 6.98
CA ALA A 62 -16.00 -1.35 5.93
C ALA A 62 -16.43 -2.71 5.36
N PRO A 63 -17.62 -2.82 4.76
CA PRO A 63 -17.99 -4.02 4.00
C PRO A 63 -16.96 -4.34 2.90
N PRO A 64 -16.79 -5.61 2.48
CA PRO A 64 -15.97 -5.96 1.34
C PRO A 64 -16.41 -5.19 0.07
N MET A 65 -15.46 -4.57 -0.61
CA MET A 65 -15.72 -3.70 -1.76
C MET A 65 -14.66 -3.89 -2.84
N THR A 66 -15.10 -3.77 -4.10
CA THR A 66 -14.16 -3.66 -5.23
C THR A 66 -13.40 -2.34 -5.16
N LYS A 67 -12.24 -2.28 -5.79
CA LYS A 67 -11.40 -1.06 -5.83
C LYS A 67 -12.16 0.19 -6.33
N ALA A 68 -13.02 0.02 -7.33
CA ALA A 68 -13.86 1.10 -7.84
C ALA A 68 -14.86 1.60 -6.77
N ARG A 69 -15.48 0.69 -6.03
CA ARG A 69 -16.41 1.05 -4.94
C ARG A 69 -15.71 1.71 -3.76
N VAL A 70 -14.50 1.26 -3.42
CA VAL A 70 -13.67 1.93 -2.40
C VAL A 70 -13.43 3.40 -2.77
N ARG A 71 -13.03 3.66 -4.03
CA ARG A 71 -12.80 5.03 -4.52
C ARG A 71 -14.07 5.88 -4.42
N LEU A 72 -15.19 5.37 -4.92
CA LEU A 72 -16.47 6.07 -4.82
C LEU A 72 -16.86 6.34 -3.36
N SER A 73 -16.64 5.39 -2.45
CA SER A 73 -16.92 5.57 -1.02
C SER A 73 -16.05 6.65 -0.36
N LEU A 74 -14.80 6.79 -0.79
CA LEU A 74 -13.92 7.89 -0.37
C LEU A 74 -14.43 9.23 -0.91
N GLU A 75 -14.75 9.32 -2.19
CA GLU A 75 -15.26 10.53 -2.85
C GLU A 75 -16.57 11.02 -2.19
N LEU A 76 -17.48 10.11 -1.91
CA LEU A 76 -18.76 10.40 -1.27
C LEU A 76 -18.72 10.50 0.27
N ASN A 77 -17.57 10.27 0.88
CA ASN A 77 -17.42 10.16 2.35
C ASN A 77 -18.45 9.23 3.01
N SER A 78 -18.68 8.06 2.39
CA SER A 78 -19.79 7.14 2.75
C SER A 78 -19.59 6.47 4.12
N PHE A 79 -18.38 6.48 4.67
CA PHE A 79 -18.05 5.91 5.98
C PHE A 79 -17.23 6.89 6.80
N THR A 80 -17.51 6.95 8.09
CA THR A 80 -16.83 7.85 9.02
C THR A 80 -15.33 7.61 9.02
N ASN A 81 -14.54 8.65 8.67
CA ASN A 81 -13.08 8.62 8.65
C ASN A 81 -12.55 7.37 7.94
N LEU A 82 -13.06 7.08 6.74
CA LEU A 82 -12.58 5.97 5.94
C LEU A 82 -11.15 6.24 5.47
N PHE A 83 -10.25 5.31 5.75
CA PHE A 83 -8.90 5.27 5.23
C PHE A 83 -8.70 4.07 4.32
N ALA A 84 -8.23 4.33 3.11
CA ALA A 84 -7.91 3.29 2.15
C ALA A 84 -6.51 3.54 1.57
N MET A 85 -5.68 2.49 1.56
CA MET A 85 -4.36 2.57 0.97
C MET A 85 -4.43 2.41 -0.55
N ASP A 86 -3.78 3.32 -1.27
CA ASP A 86 -3.56 3.19 -2.71
C ASP A 86 -2.25 3.86 -3.14
N SER A 87 -1.80 3.59 -4.37
CA SER A 87 -0.66 4.28 -4.96
C SER A 87 -1.00 5.75 -5.19
N TYR A 88 -0.08 6.65 -4.83
CA TYR A 88 -0.26 8.06 -5.15
C TYR A 88 -0.34 8.27 -6.66
N SER A 89 -1.24 9.15 -7.07
CA SER A 89 -1.35 9.61 -8.45
C SER A 89 -1.95 11.00 -8.46
N SER A 90 -1.30 11.93 -9.14
CA SER A 90 -1.79 13.31 -9.32
C SER A 90 -3.18 13.39 -9.96
N ALA A 91 -3.56 12.41 -10.77
CA ALA A 91 -4.91 12.33 -11.36
C ALA A 91 -6.05 12.14 -10.33
N ARG A 92 -5.74 11.96 -9.04
CA ARG A 92 -6.72 11.80 -7.95
C ARG A 92 -6.95 13.06 -7.14
N ASP A 93 -6.07 14.05 -7.25
CA ASP A 93 -6.12 15.27 -6.44
C ASP A 93 -7.36 16.13 -6.74
N GLU A 94 -7.98 15.93 -7.92
CA GLU A 94 -9.14 16.71 -8.38
C GLU A 94 -10.51 16.22 -7.87
N LYS A 95 -10.54 15.14 -7.06
CA LYS A 95 -11.81 14.46 -6.69
C LYS A 95 -12.24 14.63 -5.25
N GLY A 96 -11.84 15.70 -4.58
CA GLY A 96 -12.18 15.93 -3.16
C GLY A 96 -11.55 14.92 -2.21
N LEU A 97 -10.52 14.19 -2.65
CA LEU A 97 -9.73 13.29 -1.85
C LEU A 97 -8.53 14.03 -1.25
N ALA A 98 -8.18 13.60 -0.03
CA ALA A 98 -6.94 13.97 0.62
C ALA A 98 -6.13 12.72 0.92
N TYR A 99 -4.83 12.88 1.14
CA TYR A 99 -3.96 11.77 1.50
C TYR A 99 -3.02 12.15 2.64
N VAL A 100 -2.68 11.15 3.44
CA VAL A 100 -1.68 11.27 4.50
C VAL A 100 -0.30 11.39 3.85
N ARG A 101 0.47 12.42 4.21
CA ARG A 101 1.80 12.71 3.64
C ARG A 101 2.88 11.81 4.23
N PHE A 102 2.68 10.51 4.03
CA PHE A 102 3.58 9.46 4.50
C PHE A 102 3.50 8.23 3.58
N PRO A 103 4.65 7.63 3.15
CA PRO A 103 4.63 6.48 2.26
C PRO A 103 4.45 5.18 3.07
N VAL A 104 3.21 4.76 3.26
CA VAL A 104 2.83 3.70 4.22
C VAL A 104 3.47 2.32 3.97
N HIS A 105 3.85 1.98 2.74
CA HIS A 105 4.55 0.73 2.41
C HIS A 105 6.08 0.87 2.31
N LEU A 106 6.62 2.03 2.67
CA LEU A 106 8.06 2.35 2.65
C LEU A 106 8.75 1.93 1.35
N GLY A 107 8.07 2.10 0.21
CA GLY A 107 8.63 1.87 -1.12
C GLY A 107 8.78 0.42 -1.57
N ILE A 108 8.46 -0.59 -0.76
CA ILE A 108 8.69 -2.00 -1.14
C ILE A 108 7.93 -2.42 -2.40
N VAL A 109 6.77 -1.85 -2.65
CA VAL A 109 5.99 -2.13 -3.86
C VAL A 109 6.58 -1.52 -5.13
N SER A 110 7.55 -0.62 -5.02
CA SER A 110 8.29 -0.07 -6.16
C SER A 110 9.18 -1.12 -6.83
N TYR A 111 9.55 -2.17 -6.12
CA TYR A 111 10.34 -3.30 -6.63
C TYR A 111 9.41 -4.37 -7.17
N ARG A 112 9.46 -4.59 -8.49
CA ARG A 112 8.55 -5.47 -9.21
C ARG A 112 9.28 -6.69 -9.74
N ILE A 113 8.80 -7.88 -9.43
CA ILE A 113 9.24 -9.15 -10.01
C ILE A 113 8.07 -9.72 -10.79
N CYS A 114 8.37 -10.38 -11.91
CA CYS A 114 7.33 -10.86 -12.80
C CYS A 114 7.13 -12.37 -12.69
N PHE A 115 5.88 -12.80 -12.71
CA PHE A 115 5.56 -14.13 -13.19
C PHE A 115 5.72 -14.14 -14.70
N VAL A 116 6.25 -15.23 -15.24
CA VAL A 116 6.52 -15.38 -16.66
C VAL A 116 5.69 -16.51 -17.26
N SER A 117 5.27 -16.33 -18.51
CA SER A 117 4.60 -17.37 -19.25
C SER A 117 5.56 -18.51 -19.57
N PRO A 118 5.03 -19.74 -19.82
CA PRO A 118 5.85 -20.88 -20.19
C PRO A 118 6.76 -20.58 -21.39
N GLY A 119 8.04 -20.94 -21.27
CA GLY A 119 9.04 -20.74 -22.32
C GLY A 119 9.73 -19.37 -22.33
N GLN A 120 9.24 -18.36 -21.59
CA GLN A 120 9.82 -17.01 -21.64
C GLN A 120 10.99 -16.78 -20.68
N GLN A 121 11.27 -17.70 -19.74
CA GLN A 121 12.33 -17.50 -18.74
C GLN A 121 13.72 -17.28 -19.36
N ALA A 122 14.08 -18.04 -20.39
CA ALA A 122 15.36 -17.90 -21.07
C ALA A 122 15.46 -16.55 -21.81
N ALA A 123 14.37 -16.10 -22.43
CA ALA A 123 14.32 -14.81 -23.11
C ALA A 123 14.39 -13.64 -22.12
N MET A 124 13.73 -13.75 -20.95
CA MET A 124 13.80 -12.77 -19.87
C MET A 124 15.22 -12.62 -19.31
N ALA A 125 15.97 -13.71 -19.18
CA ALA A 125 17.34 -13.68 -18.69
C ALA A 125 18.30 -12.88 -19.62
N GLN A 126 17.95 -12.72 -20.89
CA GLN A 126 18.69 -11.95 -21.88
C GLN A 126 18.28 -10.47 -21.96
N VAL A 127 17.30 -10.03 -21.16
CA VAL A 127 16.88 -8.63 -21.14
C VAL A 127 17.88 -7.83 -20.32
N HIS A 128 18.48 -6.81 -20.92
CA HIS A 128 19.46 -5.93 -20.28
C HIS A 128 18.99 -4.48 -20.14
N ASP A 129 18.02 -4.07 -20.94
CA ASP A 129 17.51 -2.72 -21.04
C ASP A 129 16.01 -2.67 -21.35
N LEU A 130 15.49 -1.47 -21.46
CA LEU A 130 14.08 -1.22 -21.76
C LEU A 130 13.69 -1.70 -23.17
N GLU A 131 14.60 -1.61 -24.14
CA GLU A 131 14.34 -2.06 -25.51
C GLU A 131 14.13 -3.58 -25.56
N GLY A 132 14.99 -4.33 -24.86
CA GLY A 132 14.79 -5.76 -24.70
C GLY A 132 13.47 -6.13 -24.03
N LEU A 133 13.01 -5.28 -23.10
CA LEU A 133 11.75 -5.49 -22.38
C LEU A 133 10.51 -5.22 -23.25
N ARG A 134 10.59 -4.33 -24.26
CA ARG A 134 9.48 -4.01 -25.18
C ARG A 134 8.99 -5.18 -26.03
N ARG A 135 9.78 -6.24 -26.13
CA ARG A 135 9.39 -7.45 -26.86
C ARG A 135 8.30 -8.25 -26.16
N PHE A 136 8.12 -8.02 -24.85
CA PHE A 136 7.15 -8.73 -24.03
C PHE A 136 5.86 -7.95 -23.85
N SER A 137 4.76 -8.69 -23.66
CA SER A 137 3.46 -8.18 -23.26
C SER A 137 3.25 -8.35 -21.75
N PHE A 138 2.65 -7.35 -21.13
CA PHE A 138 2.44 -7.28 -19.68
C PHE A 138 0.95 -7.39 -19.36
N GLY A 139 0.55 -8.38 -18.56
CA GLY A 139 -0.79 -8.40 -17.96
C GLY A 139 -0.82 -7.54 -16.70
N GLN A 140 -1.85 -6.71 -16.57
CA GLN A 140 -2.10 -5.90 -15.37
C GLN A 140 -3.59 -5.79 -15.07
N GLY A 141 -3.94 -5.62 -13.80
CA GLY A 141 -5.33 -5.42 -13.40
C GLY A 141 -5.88 -4.10 -13.94
N LYS A 142 -7.10 -4.13 -14.44
CA LYS A 142 -7.78 -2.94 -14.92
C LYS A 142 -7.83 -1.84 -13.86
N GLY A 143 -7.41 -0.63 -14.24
CA GLY A 143 -7.36 0.52 -13.35
C GLY A 143 -6.24 0.50 -12.31
N TRP A 144 -5.25 -0.39 -12.43
CA TRP A 144 -4.01 -0.27 -11.67
C TRP A 144 -3.13 0.82 -12.28
N LEU A 145 -2.45 1.60 -11.43
CA LEU A 145 -1.55 2.66 -11.90
C LEU A 145 -0.37 2.09 -12.70
N ASP A 146 0.00 0.86 -12.44
CA ASP A 146 1.01 0.11 -13.19
C ASP A 146 0.74 0.09 -14.69
N VAL A 147 -0.54 0.03 -15.11
CA VAL A 147 -0.94 0.07 -16.53
C VAL A 147 -0.38 1.31 -17.21
N GLU A 148 -0.63 2.46 -16.60
CA GLU A 148 -0.23 3.75 -17.16
C GLU A 148 1.30 3.94 -17.10
N ILE A 149 1.96 3.51 -16.02
CA ILE A 149 3.41 3.59 -15.88
C ILE A 149 4.11 2.73 -16.96
N LEU A 150 3.65 1.50 -17.13
CA LEU A 150 4.24 0.59 -18.13
C LEU A 150 3.98 1.10 -19.57
N ARG A 151 2.79 1.62 -19.86
CA ARG A 151 2.47 2.24 -21.16
C ARG A 151 3.33 3.48 -21.42
N HIS A 152 3.54 4.32 -20.41
CA HIS A 152 4.43 5.48 -20.52
C HIS A 152 5.86 5.07 -20.89
N ALA A 153 6.33 3.95 -20.38
CA ALA A 153 7.62 3.36 -20.74
C ALA A 153 7.64 2.71 -22.14
N GLY A 154 6.54 2.77 -22.89
CA GLY A 154 6.42 2.18 -24.22
C GLY A 154 6.24 0.66 -24.23
N LEU A 155 5.77 0.08 -23.11
CA LEU A 155 5.54 -1.36 -22.97
C LEU A 155 4.11 -1.75 -23.37
N LYS A 156 3.93 -2.95 -23.90
CA LYS A 156 2.62 -3.49 -24.33
C LYS A 156 1.86 -4.00 -23.11
N VAL A 157 0.73 -3.39 -22.75
CA VAL A 157 -0.07 -3.77 -21.58
C VAL A 157 -1.43 -4.30 -21.97
N VAL A 158 -1.74 -5.49 -21.47
CA VAL A 158 -3.06 -6.14 -21.54
C VAL A 158 -3.76 -5.95 -20.19
N GLU A 159 -4.87 -5.23 -20.20
CA GLU A 159 -5.68 -5.07 -19.00
C GLU A 159 -6.61 -6.25 -18.80
N VAL A 160 -6.67 -6.75 -17.57
CA VAL A 160 -7.49 -7.90 -17.20
C VAL A 160 -8.46 -7.51 -16.11
N ASP A 161 -9.73 -7.84 -16.31
CA ASP A 161 -10.75 -7.70 -15.29
C ASP A 161 -10.74 -8.95 -14.39
N GLY A 162 -10.52 -8.75 -13.10
CA GLY A 162 -10.43 -9.83 -12.11
C GLY A 162 -9.00 -10.29 -11.81
N TYR A 163 -8.64 -10.15 -10.54
CA TYR A 163 -7.32 -10.45 -10.01
C TYR A 163 -6.87 -11.90 -10.25
N GLU A 164 -7.73 -12.86 -9.96
CA GLU A 164 -7.44 -14.29 -10.11
C GLU A 164 -7.18 -14.72 -11.57
N MET A 165 -7.77 -13.98 -12.53
CA MET A 165 -7.58 -14.28 -13.95
C MET A 165 -6.17 -13.96 -14.43
N LEU A 166 -5.48 -12.99 -13.82
CA LEU A 166 -4.12 -12.62 -14.20
C LEU A 166 -3.16 -13.81 -14.14
N PHE A 167 -3.19 -14.56 -13.04
CA PHE A 167 -2.32 -15.72 -12.83
C PHE A 167 -2.61 -16.87 -13.81
N LYS A 168 -3.89 -17.13 -14.07
CA LYS A 168 -4.31 -18.13 -15.05
C LYS A 168 -3.91 -17.75 -16.47
N MET A 169 -3.97 -16.46 -16.79
CA MET A 169 -3.65 -15.96 -18.12
C MET A 169 -2.15 -15.99 -18.42
N VAL A 170 -1.28 -15.54 -17.47
CA VAL A 170 0.17 -15.64 -17.66
C VAL A 170 0.62 -17.09 -17.75
N ALA A 171 0.08 -17.97 -16.92
CA ALA A 171 0.42 -19.40 -16.96
C ALA A 171 0.01 -20.08 -18.28
N ARG A 172 -0.96 -19.52 -19.01
CA ARG A 172 -1.42 -20.00 -20.33
C ARG A 172 -0.81 -19.22 -21.52
N GLY A 173 0.15 -18.32 -21.26
CA GLY A 173 0.79 -17.53 -22.30
C GLY A 173 -0.14 -16.55 -23.03
N ARG A 174 -1.19 -16.04 -22.37
CA ARG A 174 -2.07 -15.02 -22.95
C ARG A 174 -1.43 -13.63 -22.96
N PHE A 175 -0.43 -13.45 -22.16
CA PHE A 175 0.59 -12.40 -22.16
C PHE A 175 1.85 -12.97 -21.52
N ASP A 176 2.98 -12.31 -21.70
CA ASP A 176 4.29 -12.88 -21.33
C ASP A 176 4.61 -12.68 -19.84
N LEU A 177 4.26 -11.54 -19.28
CA LEU A 177 4.69 -11.12 -17.95
C LEU A 177 3.53 -10.61 -17.10
N LEU A 178 3.49 -11.01 -15.83
CA LEU A 178 2.66 -10.40 -14.77
C LEU A 178 3.57 -9.92 -13.65
N CYS A 179 3.86 -8.62 -13.59
CA CYS A 179 4.78 -8.09 -12.61
C CYS A 179 4.05 -7.62 -11.35
N ARG A 180 4.54 -8.09 -10.19
CA ARG A 180 3.95 -7.87 -8.88
C ARG A 180 4.96 -7.22 -7.92
N GLY A 181 4.48 -6.57 -6.88
CA GLY A 181 5.35 -6.06 -5.83
C GLY A 181 6.12 -7.17 -5.14
N ALA A 182 7.38 -6.93 -4.83
CA ALA A 182 8.24 -7.91 -4.16
C ALA A 182 7.64 -8.44 -2.84
N SER A 183 6.86 -7.61 -2.16
CA SER A 183 6.14 -7.99 -0.93
C SER A 183 4.95 -8.93 -1.15
N GLU A 184 4.45 -9.04 -2.39
CA GLU A 184 3.22 -9.80 -2.73
C GLU A 184 3.55 -11.22 -3.23
N LEU A 185 4.71 -11.40 -3.88
CA LEU A 185 5.07 -12.61 -4.62
C LEU A 185 4.96 -13.90 -3.85
N ARG A 186 5.47 -13.93 -2.61
CA ARG A 186 5.49 -15.15 -1.80
C ARG A 186 4.07 -15.64 -1.52
N SER A 187 3.20 -14.76 -1.09
CA SER A 187 1.80 -15.10 -0.82
C SER A 187 1.05 -15.49 -2.10
N GLU A 188 1.26 -14.74 -3.18
CA GLU A 188 0.62 -15.02 -4.47
C GLU A 188 1.05 -16.36 -5.05
N LEU A 189 2.34 -16.72 -4.99
CA LEU A 189 2.82 -18.02 -5.44
C LEU A 189 2.23 -19.16 -4.62
N LEU A 190 2.13 -18.99 -3.29
CA LEU A 190 1.53 -20.00 -2.42
C LEU A 190 0.02 -20.14 -2.65
N THR A 191 -0.69 -19.05 -2.82
CA THR A 191 -2.13 -19.05 -3.06
C THR A 191 -2.48 -19.68 -4.41
N HIS A 192 -1.62 -19.48 -5.42
CA HIS A 192 -1.85 -19.96 -6.78
C HIS A 192 -1.01 -21.21 -7.16
N LYS A 193 -0.49 -21.94 -6.17
CA LYS A 193 0.37 -23.12 -6.37
C LYS A 193 -0.24 -24.23 -7.27
N GLU A 194 -1.59 -24.27 -7.33
CA GLU A 194 -2.34 -25.22 -8.16
C GLU A 194 -2.35 -24.85 -9.66
N ILE A 195 -1.94 -23.64 -10.02
CA ILE A 195 -1.90 -23.19 -11.40
C ILE A 195 -0.65 -23.77 -12.08
N LYS A 196 -0.84 -24.82 -12.85
CA LYS A 196 0.25 -25.44 -13.63
C LYS A 196 0.86 -24.43 -14.60
N GLY A 197 2.20 -24.37 -14.63
CA GLY A 197 2.93 -23.46 -15.53
C GLY A 197 3.16 -22.05 -14.99
N LEU A 198 2.61 -21.69 -13.82
CA LEU A 198 2.92 -20.43 -13.18
C LEU A 198 4.36 -20.45 -12.64
N LYS A 199 5.22 -19.60 -13.19
CA LYS A 199 6.62 -19.48 -12.79
C LYS A 199 7.00 -18.04 -12.53
N MET A 200 7.87 -17.84 -11.56
CA MET A 200 8.44 -16.53 -11.25
C MET A 200 9.76 -16.38 -12.03
N ASP A 201 9.96 -15.21 -12.66
CA ASP A 201 11.25 -14.84 -13.22
C ASP A 201 12.31 -14.76 -12.12
N SER A 202 13.52 -15.22 -12.41
CA SER A 202 14.66 -15.19 -11.48
C SER A 202 15.72 -14.14 -11.84
N SER A 203 15.59 -13.45 -12.97
CA SER A 203 16.66 -12.64 -13.56
C SER A 203 16.48 -11.13 -13.39
N LEU A 204 15.25 -10.63 -13.49
CA LEU A 204 14.99 -9.20 -13.54
C LEU A 204 14.25 -8.68 -12.30
N LEU A 205 14.48 -7.41 -12.06
CA LEU A 205 13.79 -6.58 -11.09
C LEU A 205 13.43 -5.26 -11.78
N LEU A 206 12.14 -4.98 -11.95
CA LEU A 206 11.73 -3.66 -12.40
C LEU A 206 11.58 -2.74 -11.19
N TYR A 207 12.06 -1.53 -11.31
CA TYR A 207 11.90 -0.51 -10.29
C TYR A 207 11.26 0.74 -10.89
N TYR A 208 10.20 1.21 -10.29
CA TYR A 208 9.64 2.55 -10.49
C TYR A 208 9.08 3.05 -9.15
N PRO A 209 9.39 4.32 -8.79
CA PRO A 209 8.89 4.87 -7.52
C PRO A 209 7.37 4.77 -7.47
N LEU A 210 6.82 4.10 -6.45
CA LEU A 210 5.38 3.92 -6.29
C LEU A 210 4.99 4.12 -4.83
N PRO A 211 5.04 5.36 -4.32
CA PRO A 211 4.64 5.65 -2.96
C PRO A 211 3.16 5.30 -2.78
N ARG A 212 2.87 4.46 -1.79
CA ARG A 212 1.51 4.19 -1.33
C ARG A 212 1.19 5.06 -0.14
N VAL A 213 0.02 5.64 -0.14
CA VAL A 213 -0.47 6.54 0.91
C VAL A 213 -1.85 6.10 1.38
N PHE A 214 -2.23 6.52 2.57
CA PHE A 214 -3.63 6.44 2.97
C PHE A 214 -4.40 7.61 2.37
N TYR A 215 -5.43 7.30 1.58
CA TYR A 215 -6.42 8.25 1.10
C TYR A 215 -7.62 8.29 2.06
N THR A 216 -8.20 9.47 2.19
CA THR A 216 -9.45 9.73 2.87
C THR A 216 -10.20 10.85 2.14
N ASN A 217 -11.45 11.15 2.54
CA ASN A 217 -12.15 12.33 2.05
C ASN A 217 -11.51 13.61 2.63
N ALA A 218 -11.42 14.67 1.85
CA ALA A 218 -10.85 15.96 2.29
C ALA A 218 -11.57 16.56 3.51
N ALA A 219 -12.85 16.23 3.71
CA ALA A 219 -13.60 16.65 4.90
C ALA A 219 -13.10 16.01 6.21
N ASN A 220 -12.33 14.91 6.14
CA ASN A 220 -11.78 14.21 7.31
C ASN A 220 -10.41 14.77 7.76
N GLY A 221 -10.20 16.09 7.68
CA GLY A 221 -8.91 16.72 7.91
C GLY A 221 -8.30 16.49 9.30
N GLU A 222 -9.12 16.43 10.35
CA GLU A 222 -8.65 16.13 11.70
C GLU A 222 -8.19 14.67 11.83
N ALA A 223 -8.99 13.74 11.34
CA ALA A 223 -8.65 12.33 11.33
C ALA A 223 -7.36 12.07 10.49
N MET A 224 -7.21 12.75 9.36
CA MET A 224 -6.01 12.67 8.53
C MET A 224 -4.78 13.17 9.28
N ARG A 225 -4.87 14.32 9.95
CA ARG A 225 -3.77 14.88 10.76
C ARG A 225 -3.38 13.96 11.92
N ARG A 226 -4.35 13.32 12.58
CA ARG A 226 -4.12 12.31 13.62
C ARG A 226 -3.31 11.13 13.08
N VAL A 227 -3.73 10.56 11.95
CA VAL A 227 -3.02 9.42 11.32
C VAL A 227 -1.62 9.83 10.86
N GLU A 228 -1.46 11.00 10.24
CA GLU A 228 -0.16 11.51 9.79
C GLU A 228 0.82 11.66 10.97
N MET A 229 0.38 12.30 12.07
CA MET A 229 1.17 12.45 13.28
C MET A 229 1.57 11.08 13.87
N GLY A 230 0.63 10.15 13.95
CA GLY A 230 0.91 8.81 14.49
C GLY A 230 1.90 8.01 13.65
N LEU A 231 1.84 8.11 12.32
CA LEU A 231 2.83 7.49 11.44
C LEU A 231 4.22 8.10 11.61
N GLN A 232 4.30 9.42 11.77
CA GLN A 232 5.57 10.12 12.02
C GLN A 232 6.19 9.70 13.36
N GLN A 233 5.39 9.62 14.43
CA GLN A 233 5.84 9.15 15.74
C GLN A 233 6.29 7.69 15.68
N ALA A 234 5.51 6.81 15.01
CA ALA A 234 5.86 5.40 14.85
C ALA A 234 7.14 5.21 14.00
N TRP A 235 7.39 6.12 13.07
CA TRP A 235 8.65 6.15 12.32
C TRP A 235 9.83 6.57 13.21
N GLN A 236 9.67 7.63 14.00
CA GLN A 236 10.71 8.17 14.87
C GLN A 236 11.15 7.18 15.95
N ASP A 237 10.23 6.43 16.54
CA ASP A 237 10.53 5.46 17.60
C ASP A 237 10.84 4.04 17.09
N GLY A 238 10.84 3.82 15.77
CA GLY A 238 11.18 2.54 15.14
C GLY A 238 10.05 1.50 15.13
N SER A 239 8.89 1.76 15.72
CA SER A 239 7.79 0.78 15.78
C SER A 239 7.15 0.52 14.41
N LEU A 240 7.15 1.52 13.51
CA LEU A 240 6.70 1.34 12.14
C LEU A 240 7.66 0.44 11.35
N GLN A 241 8.98 0.65 11.46
CA GLN A 241 9.97 -0.20 10.82
C GLN A 241 9.90 -1.63 11.33
N ALA A 242 9.67 -1.81 12.63
CA ALA A 242 9.49 -3.14 13.23
C ALA A 242 8.24 -3.85 12.68
N LEU A 243 7.10 -3.16 12.59
CA LEU A 243 5.88 -3.67 11.96
C LEU A 243 6.13 -4.04 10.50
N TRP A 244 6.76 -3.15 9.74
CA TRP A 244 7.05 -3.34 8.32
C TRP A 244 7.97 -4.56 8.10
N ARG A 245 9.07 -4.67 8.86
CA ARG A 245 10.00 -5.80 8.75
C ARG A 245 9.32 -7.13 9.11
N ARG A 246 8.47 -7.16 10.13
CA ARG A 246 7.67 -8.35 10.48
C ARG A 246 6.73 -8.75 9.34
N SER A 247 6.11 -7.77 8.68
CA SER A 247 5.11 -8.02 7.64
C SER A 247 5.72 -8.40 6.30
N PHE A 248 6.81 -7.74 5.89
CA PHE A 248 7.38 -7.88 4.55
C PHE A 248 8.73 -8.60 4.51
N GLY A 249 9.43 -8.71 5.64
CA GLY A 249 10.74 -9.35 5.70
C GLY A 249 10.79 -10.75 5.09
N PRO A 250 9.84 -11.65 5.39
CA PRO A 250 9.81 -12.99 4.78
C PRO A 250 9.63 -12.96 3.26
N ALA A 251 8.83 -12.02 2.73
CA ALA A 251 8.63 -11.87 1.29
C ALA A 251 9.86 -11.29 0.60
N ILE A 252 10.54 -10.34 1.24
CA ILE A 252 11.78 -9.73 0.74
C ILE A 252 12.90 -10.78 0.66
N ALA A 253 13.06 -11.58 1.70
CA ALA A 253 14.03 -12.68 1.71
C ALA A 253 13.75 -13.69 0.60
N PHE A 254 12.47 -14.05 0.40
CA PHE A 254 12.04 -14.93 -0.69
C PHE A 254 12.31 -14.34 -2.08
N ALA A 255 12.10 -13.02 -2.24
CA ALA A 255 12.21 -12.34 -3.54
C ALA A 255 13.64 -12.28 -4.10
N GLY A 256 14.67 -12.36 -3.25
CA GLY A 256 16.07 -12.35 -3.67
C GLY A 256 16.45 -11.11 -4.49
N LEU A 257 16.10 -9.92 -4.01
CA LEU A 257 16.19 -8.68 -4.79
C LEU A 257 17.61 -8.33 -5.22
N LYS A 258 18.61 -8.63 -4.36
CA LYS A 258 20.04 -8.30 -4.63
C LYS A 258 20.64 -9.07 -5.79
N GLN A 259 20.10 -10.23 -6.11
CA GLN A 259 20.62 -11.12 -7.16
C GLN A 259 20.05 -10.82 -8.54
N ARG A 260 19.15 -9.84 -8.65
CA ARG A 260 18.43 -9.52 -9.87
C ARG A 260 19.02 -8.30 -10.57
N ARG A 261 19.00 -8.34 -11.89
CA ARG A 261 19.32 -7.15 -12.70
C ARG A 261 18.18 -6.14 -12.58
N MET A 262 18.48 -4.95 -12.06
CA MET A 262 17.47 -3.90 -11.90
C MET A 262 17.36 -3.06 -13.16
N LEU A 263 16.13 -2.94 -13.69
CA LEU A 263 15.77 -1.97 -14.72
C LEU A 263 14.86 -0.91 -14.10
N LYS A 264 15.27 0.35 -14.21
CA LYS A 264 14.53 1.51 -13.66
C LYS A 264 13.59 2.07 -14.73
N LEU A 265 12.33 2.29 -14.35
CA LEU A 265 11.34 3.00 -15.16
C LEU A 265 10.95 4.28 -14.43
N GLU A 266 10.48 5.26 -15.21
CA GLU A 266 9.93 6.51 -14.67
C GLU A 266 8.46 6.32 -14.26
N ASN A 267 8.05 6.99 -13.18
CA ASN A 267 6.64 7.16 -12.84
C ASN A 267 6.23 8.62 -13.06
N PRO A 268 5.57 8.97 -14.17
CA PRO A 268 5.20 10.34 -14.48
C PRO A 268 4.07 10.90 -13.60
N PHE A 269 3.37 10.03 -12.84
CA PHE A 269 2.22 10.40 -12.03
C PHE A 269 2.59 10.88 -10.62
N LEU A 270 3.88 11.05 -10.34
CA LEU A 270 4.36 11.62 -9.06
C LEU A 270 4.42 13.15 -9.08
N LYS A 271 4.15 13.76 -10.22
CA LYS A 271 4.07 15.22 -10.34
C LYS A 271 2.98 15.74 -9.39
N GLY A 272 3.34 16.70 -8.53
CA GLY A 272 2.41 17.29 -7.56
C GLY A 272 2.37 16.59 -6.19
N ILE A 273 3.09 15.48 -5.99
CA ILE A 273 3.25 14.93 -4.63
C ILE A 273 3.92 15.99 -3.73
N ASN A 274 3.28 16.32 -2.60
CA ASN A 274 3.64 17.45 -1.76
C ASN A 274 4.43 17.06 -0.50
N PHE A 275 5.12 15.92 -0.52
CA PHE A 275 6.04 15.51 0.52
C PHE A 275 7.19 14.69 -0.08
N ASP A 276 8.34 14.68 0.59
CA ASP A 276 9.45 13.84 0.19
C ASP A 276 9.30 12.44 0.78
N TYR A 277 9.01 11.46 -0.07
CA TYR A 277 8.84 10.06 0.30
C TYR A 277 10.18 9.29 0.33
N ARG A 278 11.24 9.79 -0.32
CA ARG A 278 12.51 9.08 -0.53
C ARG A 278 13.24 8.71 0.77
N PRO A 279 13.29 9.56 1.82
CA PRO A 279 13.95 9.22 3.08
C PRO A 279 13.32 8.02 3.81
N TYR A 280 12.09 7.66 3.45
CA TYR A 280 11.35 6.55 4.05
C TYR A 280 11.49 5.24 3.25
N PHE A 281 11.92 5.33 1.99
CA PHE A 281 11.95 4.15 1.11
C PHE A 281 13.01 3.16 1.53
N TYR A 282 12.63 1.88 1.54
CA TYR A 282 13.53 0.78 1.78
C TYR A 282 14.43 0.54 0.56
N ASN A 283 15.73 0.45 0.82
CA ASN A 283 16.71 0.06 -0.19
C ASN A 283 17.14 -1.39 0.04
N PRO A 284 16.76 -2.33 -0.82
CA PRO A 284 17.11 -3.73 -0.67
C PRO A 284 18.60 -4.02 -0.87
N MET A 285 19.36 -3.12 -1.52
CA MET A 285 20.80 -3.33 -1.77
C MET A 285 21.60 -3.12 -0.48
N THR A 286 21.19 -2.17 0.35
CA THR A 286 21.84 -1.84 1.63
C THR A 286 21.11 -2.40 2.84
N ASP A 287 19.88 -2.90 2.68
CA ASP A 287 18.95 -3.28 3.75
C ASP A 287 18.63 -2.12 4.72
N ARG A 288 18.58 -0.91 4.21
CA ARG A 288 18.29 0.30 4.98
C ARG A 288 17.10 1.06 4.39
N PHE A 289 16.55 1.96 5.18
CA PHE A 289 15.61 2.97 4.71
C PHE A 289 16.41 4.21 4.30
N GLY A 290 15.93 4.90 3.27
CA GLY A 290 16.60 6.02 2.62
C GLY A 290 16.72 5.81 1.12
N GLU A 291 17.34 6.74 0.41
CA GLU A 291 17.40 6.70 -1.05
C GLU A 291 17.97 5.39 -1.61
N PRO A 292 17.31 4.82 -2.64
CA PRO A 292 17.83 3.64 -3.34
C PRO A 292 19.00 3.97 -4.27
#